data_2f14f1508897e808f5aef08684fd4aad
#
_entry.id   2f14f1508897e808f5aef08684fd4aad
#
_cell.length_a   1.000
_cell.length_b   1.000
_cell.length_c   1.000
_cell.angle_alpha   90.00
_cell.angle_beta   90.00
_cell.angle_gamma   90.00
#
_symmetry.space_group_name_H-M   'P 1'
#
loop_
_entity.id
_entity.type
_entity.pdbx_description
1 polymer ?
#
loop_
_entity_poly.entity_id
_entity_poly.type
_entity_poly.pdbx_seq_one_letter_code
_entity_poly.pdbx_strand_id
1 'polypeptide(L)'
;MEQQPLRYPRPEHKPGPAGLDAIILAGGLGIRLRSVVQDLPKCMAPVGGHPFLYYLLEYLKKQGVRRVILSLGYLHETVEEWIAKTPALSGFEFVYSVESEPLGTGGAVKQALAQATGNEVLILNGDTLFDADIEALVAAHRQRGAALSMALKPMEHFDRYGTVTTDGEGRVTAFHEKRFCTQGTINGGVYILQTHNSLFDGTPARFSFETEILEKQVGNGNLFGFPDNGYFIDIGIPSDYAKAETDFKNMFYGTTR
;
A
#
# COMPACT_ATOMS: atom_id res chain seq x y z
N MET A 1 -26.58 -3.35 -16.14
CA MET A 1 -25.48 -4.28 -16.47
C MET A 1 -24.92 -4.77 -15.16
N GLU A 2 -25.11 -6.03 -14.82
CA GLU A 2 -24.47 -6.66 -13.66
C GLU A 2 -22.96 -6.65 -13.88
N GLN A 3 -22.25 -6.00 -12.98
CA GLN A 3 -20.78 -6.00 -13.01
C GLN A 3 -20.29 -7.41 -12.68
N GLN A 4 -19.63 -8.06 -13.62
CA GLN A 4 -18.98 -9.34 -13.37
C GLN A 4 -17.93 -9.18 -12.27
N PRO A 5 -17.82 -10.12 -11.32
CA PRO A 5 -16.83 -10.04 -10.27
C PRO A 5 -15.41 -10.06 -10.85
N LEU A 6 -14.58 -9.18 -10.36
CA LEU A 6 -13.17 -9.07 -10.74
C LEU A 6 -12.43 -10.41 -10.52
N ARG A 7 -11.69 -10.89 -11.52
CA ARG A 7 -10.84 -12.07 -11.41
C ARG A 7 -9.41 -11.65 -11.10
N TYR A 8 -9.02 -11.77 -9.84
CA TYR A 8 -7.62 -11.60 -9.43
C TYR A 8 -6.74 -12.74 -9.96
N PRO A 9 -5.46 -12.48 -10.30
CA PRO A 9 -4.54 -13.47 -10.85
C PRO A 9 -4.20 -14.63 -9.91
N ARG A 10 -4.41 -14.49 -8.60
CA ARG A 10 -4.27 -15.60 -7.64
C ARG A 10 -5.65 -16.06 -7.16
N PRO A 11 -6.09 -17.29 -7.48
CA PRO A 11 -7.42 -17.77 -7.12
C PRO A 11 -7.65 -18.03 -5.62
N GLU A 12 -6.61 -18.20 -4.81
CA GLU A 12 -6.73 -18.71 -3.43
C GLU A 12 -5.86 -17.94 -2.42
N HIS A 13 -6.15 -16.64 -2.20
CA HIS A 13 -5.75 -16.04 -0.93
C HIS A 13 -6.71 -16.52 0.16
N LYS A 14 -6.16 -17.04 1.25
CA LYS A 14 -6.94 -17.19 2.47
C LYS A 14 -7.28 -15.78 2.98
N PRO A 15 -8.49 -15.57 3.54
CA PRO A 15 -8.82 -14.29 4.13
C PRO A 15 -7.80 -13.95 5.21
N GLY A 16 -7.27 -12.74 5.18
CA GLY A 16 -6.38 -12.22 6.22
C GLY A 16 -7.04 -12.26 7.61
N PRO A 17 -6.29 -12.01 8.68
CA PRO A 17 -6.79 -12.13 10.05
C PRO A 17 -7.99 -11.21 10.27
N ALA A 18 -9.07 -11.78 10.82
CA ALA A 18 -10.28 -11.04 11.14
C ALA A 18 -9.96 -9.86 12.08
N GLY A 19 -10.52 -8.68 11.76
CA GLY A 19 -10.35 -7.47 12.58
C GLY A 19 -9.08 -6.67 12.31
N LEU A 20 -8.36 -6.96 11.22
CA LEU A 20 -7.22 -6.13 10.79
C LEU A 20 -7.74 -4.85 10.12
N ASP A 21 -7.40 -3.70 10.69
CA ASP A 21 -7.63 -2.39 10.06
C ASP A 21 -6.59 -2.17 8.96
N ALA A 22 -6.95 -1.43 7.90
CA ALA A 22 -6.01 -1.01 6.88
C ALA A 22 -5.92 0.52 6.80
N ILE A 23 -4.71 1.06 6.75
CA ILE A 23 -4.44 2.46 6.40
C ILE A 23 -4.00 2.50 4.94
N ILE A 24 -4.64 3.34 4.12
CA ILE A 24 -4.21 3.63 2.76
C ILE A 24 -3.67 5.06 2.72
N LEU A 25 -2.41 5.22 2.32
CA LEU A 25 -1.76 6.53 2.16
C LEU A 25 -2.15 7.15 0.82
N ALA A 26 -3.21 7.92 0.80
CA ALA A 26 -3.83 8.47 -0.40
C ALA A 26 -3.76 10.02 -0.49
N GLY A 27 -3.04 10.69 0.42
CA GLY A 27 -2.90 12.16 0.46
C GLY A 27 -1.88 12.76 -0.53
N GLY A 28 -1.20 11.95 -1.32
CA GLY A 28 -0.14 12.41 -2.21
C GLY A 28 -0.64 13.29 -3.37
N LEU A 29 0.04 14.41 -3.62
CA LEU A 29 -0.30 15.39 -4.68
C LEU A 29 -0.13 14.88 -6.13
N GLY A 30 0.47 13.72 -6.35
CA GLY A 30 0.62 13.09 -7.68
C GLY A 30 1.33 13.93 -8.75
N ILE A 31 2.25 14.81 -8.37
CA ILE A 31 2.87 15.82 -9.27
C ILE A 31 3.44 15.20 -10.56
N ARG A 32 4.06 14.02 -10.48
CA ARG A 32 4.66 13.34 -11.64
C ARG A 32 3.63 12.77 -12.62
N LEU A 33 2.41 12.53 -12.16
CA LEU A 33 1.32 11.99 -12.99
C LEU A 33 0.40 13.10 -13.54
N ARG A 34 0.59 14.37 -13.15
CA ARG A 34 -0.24 15.51 -13.59
C ARG A 34 -0.29 15.73 -15.08
N SER A 35 0.73 15.27 -15.82
CA SER A 35 0.74 15.32 -17.29
C SER A 35 -0.32 14.40 -17.93
N VAL A 36 -0.82 13.41 -17.17
CA VAL A 36 -1.77 12.41 -17.65
C VAL A 36 -3.09 12.49 -16.88
N VAL A 37 -3.02 12.78 -15.59
CA VAL A 37 -4.19 12.88 -14.68
C VAL A 37 -4.17 14.26 -14.05
N GLN A 38 -5.07 15.13 -14.51
CA GLN A 38 -5.23 16.49 -13.99
C GLN A 38 -6.38 16.53 -12.98
N ASP A 39 -6.23 17.38 -11.96
CA ASP A 39 -7.29 17.75 -11.00
C ASP A 39 -7.93 16.56 -10.22
N LEU A 40 -7.19 15.47 -10.02
CA LEU A 40 -7.61 14.35 -9.19
C LEU A 40 -6.49 13.94 -8.21
N PRO A 41 -6.84 13.44 -7.01
CA PRO A 41 -5.88 12.73 -6.18
C PRO A 41 -5.28 11.54 -6.94
N LYS A 42 -4.00 11.23 -6.72
CA LYS A 42 -3.31 10.15 -7.46
C LYS A 42 -4.03 8.79 -7.36
N CYS A 43 -4.56 8.45 -6.19
CA CYS A 43 -5.33 7.23 -5.98
C CYS A 43 -6.64 7.19 -6.79
N MET A 44 -7.13 8.35 -7.25
CA MET A 44 -8.33 8.47 -8.09
C MET A 44 -8.01 8.46 -9.59
N ALA A 45 -6.75 8.27 -9.98
CA ALA A 45 -6.37 8.12 -11.38
C ALA A 45 -7.19 6.98 -12.03
N PRO A 46 -7.91 7.24 -13.15
CA PRO A 46 -8.76 6.24 -13.78
C PRO A 46 -7.90 5.17 -14.47
N VAL A 47 -8.08 3.91 -14.09
CA VAL A 47 -7.41 2.74 -14.69
C VAL A 47 -8.48 1.72 -15.03
N GLY A 48 -8.53 1.23 -16.26
CA GLY A 48 -9.48 0.17 -16.64
C GLY A 48 -10.96 0.50 -16.39
N GLY A 49 -11.32 1.80 -16.33
CA GLY A 49 -12.70 2.24 -16.11
C GLY A 49 -13.08 2.51 -14.64
N HIS A 50 -12.17 2.30 -13.68
CA HIS A 50 -12.35 2.63 -12.27
C HIS A 50 -11.17 3.47 -11.74
N PRO A 51 -11.34 4.23 -10.64
CA PRO A 51 -10.20 4.81 -9.91
C PRO A 51 -9.24 3.72 -9.43
N PHE A 52 -7.94 4.01 -9.40
CA PHE A 52 -6.93 3.05 -8.91
C PHE A 52 -7.25 2.56 -7.48
N LEU A 53 -7.78 3.44 -6.64
CA LEU A 53 -8.23 3.11 -5.28
C LEU A 53 -9.25 1.95 -5.26
N TYR A 54 -10.09 1.83 -6.29
CA TYR A 54 -11.06 0.73 -6.38
C TYR A 54 -10.37 -0.64 -6.35
N TYR A 55 -9.27 -0.79 -7.04
CA TYR A 55 -8.51 -2.05 -7.10
C TYR A 55 -7.80 -2.38 -5.79
N LEU A 56 -7.32 -1.35 -5.07
CA LEU A 56 -6.78 -1.53 -3.72
C LEU A 56 -7.88 -1.99 -2.75
N LEU A 57 -9.06 -1.42 -2.84
CA LEU A 57 -10.20 -1.81 -2.00
C LEU A 57 -10.70 -3.23 -2.34
N GLU A 58 -10.78 -3.61 -3.61
CA GLU A 58 -11.12 -4.98 -4.00
C GLU A 58 -10.05 -5.99 -3.54
N TYR A 59 -8.76 -5.61 -3.60
CA TYR A 59 -7.69 -6.40 -3.01
C TYR A 59 -7.90 -6.59 -1.50
N LEU A 60 -8.12 -5.51 -0.74
CA LEU A 60 -8.38 -5.56 0.69
C LEU A 60 -9.63 -6.38 1.05
N LYS A 61 -10.70 -6.24 0.28
CA LYS A 61 -11.94 -7.00 0.43
C LYS A 61 -11.68 -8.51 0.32
N LYS A 62 -10.87 -8.91 -0.67
CA LYS A 62 -10.47 -10.29 -0.88
C LYS A 62 -9.60 -10.81 0.27
N GLN A 63 -8.74 -9.96 0.85
CA GLN A 63 -7.96 -10.26 2.05
C GLN A 63 -8.79 -10.28 3.34
N GLY A 64 -10.11 -10.05 3.28
CA GLY A 64 -10.99 -10.07 4.45
C GLY A 64 -10.99 -8.78 5.28
N VAL A 65 -10.26 -7.76 4.88
CA VAL A 65 -10.28 -6.44 5.54
C VAL A 65 -11.64 -5.78 5.34
N ARG A 66 -12.18 -5.17 6.41
CA ARG A 66 -13.49 -4.50 6.37
C ARG A 66 -13.44 -3.06 6.85
N ARG A 67 -12.45 -2.67 7.61
CA ARG A 67 -12.29 -1.32 8.11
C ARG A 67 -11.06 -0.69 7.49
N VAL A 68 -11.25 0.45 6.81
CA VAL A 68 -10.22 1.15 6.05
C VAL A 68 -10.12 2.60 6.52
N ILE A 69 -8.94 2.98 6.98
CA ILE A 69 -8.57 4.33 7.34
C ILE A 69 -7.89 4.96 6.12
N LEU A 70 -8.53 5.92 5.49
CA LEU A 70 -7.98 6.63 4.35
C LEU A 70 -7.25 7.88 4.84
N SER A 71 -5.92 7.89 4.70
CA SER A 71 -5.12 9.08 4.91
C SER A 71 -5.18 9.94 3.66
N LEU A 72 -5.89 11.04 3.74
CA LEU A 72 -6.25 11.93 2.64
C LEU A 72 -5.66 13.32 2.85
N GLY A 73 -5.44 14.04 1.77
CA GLY A 73 -4.98 15.43 1.77
C GLY A 73 -5.77 16.28 0.78
N TYR A 74 -5.10 16.92 -0.14
CA TYR A 74 -5.71 17.76 -1.17
C TYR A 74 -6.77 16.99 -1.98
N LEU A 75 -7.94 17.61 -2.20
CA LEU A 75 -9.10 17.04 -2.90
C LEU A 75 -9.70 15.79 -2.21
N HIS A 76 -9.61 15.69 -0.89
CA HIS A 76 -10.17 14.56 -0.14
C HIS A 76 -11.68 14.37 -0.39
N GLU A 77 -12.42 15.44 -0.57
CA GLU A 77 -13.87 15.40 -0.85
C GLU A 77 -14.20 14.59 -2.10
N THR A 78 -13.33 14.62 -3.11
CA THR A 78 -13.49 13.81 -4.34
C THR A 78 -13.47 12.31 -4.04
N VAL A 79 -12.62 11.89 -3.11
CA VAL A 79 -12.52 10.49 -2.67
C VAL A 79 -13.77 10.09 -1.87
N GLU A 80 -14.14 10.92 -0.91
CA GLU A 80 -15.30 10.70 -0.04
C GLU A 80 -16.61 10.61 -0.83
N GLU A 81 -16.82 11.54 -1.78
CA GLU A 81 -17.99 11.53 -2.66
C GLU A 81 -18.03 10.28 -3.57
N TRP A 82 -16.89 9.88 -4.11
CA TRP A 82 -16.82 8.68 -4.93
C TRP A 82 -17.15 7.43 -4.14
N ILE A 83 -16.62 7.29 -2.92
CA ILE A 83 -16.93 6.17 -2.02
C ILE A 83 -18.44 6.14 -1.70
N ALA A 84 -19.01 7.26 -1.32
CA ALA A 84 -20.43 7.36 -0.98
C ALA A 84 -21.35 6.99 -2.16
N LYS A 85 -20.91 7.22 -3.39
CA LYS A 85 -21.65 6.92 -4.63
C LYS A 85 -21.37 5.53 -5.20
N THR A 86 -20.53 4.71 -4.54
CA THR A 86 -20.10 3.38 -5.04
C THR A 86 -20.69 2.25 -4.20
N PRO A 87 -21.86 1.68 -4.57
CA PRO A 87 -22.53 0.64 -3.77
C PRO A 87 -21.70 -0.62 -3.54
N ALA A 88 -20.79 -0.95 -4.47
CA ALA A 88 -19.89 -2.11 -4.35
C ALA A 88 -18.97 -2.05 -3.12
N LEU A 89 -18.81 -0.86 -2.51
CA LEU A 89 -17.99 -0.62 -1.33
C LEU A 89 -18.77 -0.63 -0.01
N SER A 90 -20.08 -0.89 -0.03
CA SER A 90 -20.95 -0.89 1.17
C SER A 90 -20.56 -1.89 2.25
N GLY A 91 -19.70 -2.87 1.91
CA GLY A 91 -19.16 -3.84 2.89
C GLY A 91 -17.97 -3.35 3.69
N PHE A 92 -17.50 -2.12 3.45
CA PHE A 92 -16.42 -1.50 4.22
C PHE A 92 -16.95 -0.48 5.23
N GLU A 93 -16.25 -0.36 6.35
CA GLU A 93 -16.28 0.79 7.24
C GLU A 93 -15.13 1.72 6.87
N PHE A 94 -15.45 2.94 6.44
CA PHE A 94 -14.44 3.94 6.10
C PHE A 94 -14.25 4.95 7.23
N VAL A 95 -12.99 5.25 7.54
CA VAL A 95 -12.57 6.32 8.43
C VAL A 95 -11.66 7.26 7.65
N TYR A 96 -11.89 8.55 7.74
CA TYR A 96 -11.12 9.55 7.01
C TYR A 96 -10.14 10.26 7.95
N SER A 97 -8.85 10.14 7.68
CA SER A 97 -7.76 10.87 8.34
C SER A 97 -7.28 11.97 7.41
N VAL A 98 -7.93 13.14 7.48
CA VAL A 98 -7.65 14.25 6.58
C VAL A 98 -6.52 15.11 7.12
N GLU A 99 -5.48 15.34 6.28
CA GLU A 99 -4.36 16.22 6.57
C GLU A 99 -4.76 17.67 6.29
N SER A 100 -4.68 18.55 7.29
CA SER A 100 -4.89 20.00 7.11
C SER A 100 -3.74 20.68 6.36
N GLU A 101 -2.54 20.09 6.44
CA GLU A 101 -1.33 20.46 5.71
C GLU A 101 -0.52 19.19 5.41
N PRO A 102 0.34 19.17 4.36
CA PRO A 102 1.09 17.95 4.00
C PRO A 102 2.00 17.49 5.13
N LEU A 103 1.73 16.32 5.71
CA LEU A 103 2.48 15.75 6.83
C LEU A 103 3.64 14.83 6.38
N GLY A 104 3.73 14.53 5.09
CA GLY A 104 4.62 13.49 4.57
C GLY A 104 4.14 12.08 4.94
N THR A 105 4.75 11.05 4.37
CA THR A 105 4.29 9.66 4.54
C THR A 105 4.29 9.21 6.01
N GLY A 106 5.27 9.62 6.79
CA GLY A 106 5.38 9.26 8.21
C GLY A 106 4.38 9.98 9.10
N GLY A 107 4.20 11.29 8.91
CA GLY A 107 3.20 12.07 9.64
C GLY A 107 1.78 11.60 9.32
N ALA A 108 1.51 11.26 8.06
CA ALA A 108 0.26 10.69 7.59
C ALA A 108 -0.06 9.34 8.29
N VAL A 109 0.92 8.42 8.34
CA VAL A 109 0.79 7.17 9.10
C VAL A 109 0.51 7.45 10.57
N LYS A 110 1.31 8.32 11.21
CA LYS A 110 1.17 8.67 12.64
C LYS A 110 -0.22 9.22 12.96
N GLN A 111 -0.76 10.10 12.12
CA GLN A 111 -2.10 10.66 12.29
C GLN A 111 -3.18 9.59 12.12
N ALA A 112 -3.10 8.77 11.06
CA ALA A 112 -4.07 7.72 10.77
C ALA A 112 -4.05 6.60 11.81
N LEU A 113 -2.86 6.27 12.36
CA LEU A 113 -2.67 5.25 13.37
C LEU A 113 -3.48 5.50 14.66
N ALA A 114 -3.69 6.78 15.01
CA ALA A 114 -4.53 7.14 16.16
C ALA A 114 -6.00 6.70 16.02
N GLN A 115 -6.43 6.31 14.84
CA GLN A 115 -7.79 5.84 14.55
C GLN A 115 -7.87 4.31 14.39
N ALA A 116 -6.75 3.60 14.45
CA ALA A 116 -6.72 2.15 14.42
C ALA A 116 -7.27 1.56 15.72
N THR A 117 -8.00 0.44 15.62
CA THR A 117 -8.67 -0.20 16.76
C THR A 117 -8.00 -1.49 17.21
N GLY A 118 -7.25 -2.14 16.34
CA GLY A 118 -6.54 -3.39 16.63
C GLY A 118 -5.14 -3.18 17.22
N ASN A 119 -4.47 -4.26 17.60
CA ASN A 119 -3.07 -4.26 18.04
C ASN A 119 -2.08 -4.17 16.86
N GLU A 120 -2.55 -4.44 15.67
CA GLU A 120 -1.80 -4.42 14.42
C GLU A 120 -2.62 -3.71 13.34
N VAL A 121 -1.94 -3.05 12.44
CA VAL A 121 -2.57 -2.36 11.30
C VAL A 121 -1.79 -2.68 10.02
N LEU A 122 -2.55 -2.92 8.95
CA LEU A 122 -2.01 -3.01 7.60
C LEU A 122 -1.86 -1.59 7.01
N ILE A 123 -0.73 -1.28 6.42
CA ILE A 123 -0.48 0.01 5.76
C ILE A 123 -0.19 -0.26 4.29
N LEU A 124 -0.82 0.51 3.39
CA LEU A 124 -0.61 0.43 1.94
C LEU A 124 -0.33 1.82 1.38
N ASN A 125 0.58 1.86 0.41
CA ASN A 125 0.72 3.04 -0.44
C ASN A 125 -0.49 3.13 -1.37
N GLY A 126 -1.12 4.29 -1.45
CA GLY A 126 -2.36 4.51 -2.25
C GLY A 126 -2.14 4.61 -3.76
N ASP A 127 -0.91 4.49 -4.22
CA ASP A 127 -0.51 4.55 -5.62
C ASP A 127 0.18 3.27 -6.11
N THR A 128 0.20 2.23 -5.28
CA THR A 128 0.87 0.96 -5.54
C THR A 128 -0.10 -0.20 -5.28
N LEU A 129 -0.26 -1.10 -6.23
CA LEU A 129 -0.93 -2.38 -6.02
C LEU A 129 0.13 -3.48 -5.96
N PHE A 130 0.27 -4.08 -4.79
CA PHE A 130 1.07 -5.28 -4.58
C PHE A 130 0.17 -6.40 -4.06
N ASP A 131 -0.07 -7.43 -4.89
CA ASP A 131 -0.88 -8.60 -4.54
C ASP A 131 -0.07 -9.55 -3.63
N ALA A 132 0.36 -9.02 -2.48
CA ALA A 132 1.05 -9.79 -1.45
C ALA A 132 0.08 -10.64 -0.63
N ASP A 133 0.55 -11.75 -0.10
CA ASP A 133 -0.21 -12.61 0.82
C ASP A 133 -0.21 -11.99 2.24
N ILE A 134 -1.30 -11.29 2.57
CA ILE A 134 -1.43 -10.58 3.86
C ILE A 134 -1.51 -11.56 5.03
N GLU A 135 -2.16 -12.72 4.86
CA GLU A 135 -2.21 -13.74 5.92
C GLU A 135 -0.80 -14.22 6.28
N ALA A 136 -0.01 -14.57 5.24
CA ALA A 136 1.37 -15.00 5.42
C ALA A 136 2.25 -13.89 6.03
N LEU A 137 2.08 -12.65 5.59
CA LEU A 137 2.82 -11.49 6.11
C LEU A 137 2.51 -11.26 7.59
N VAL A 138 1.25 -11.29 8.00
CA VAL A 138 0.83 -11.13 9.40
C VAL A 138 1.30 -12.30 10.26
N ALA A 139 1.17 -13.54 9.76
CA ALA A 139 1.67 -14.72 10.47
C ALA A 139 3.18 -14.61 10.75
N ALA A 140 3.96 -14.22 9.74
CA ALA A 140 5.39 -14.02 9.87
C ALA A 140 5.75 -12.84 10.79
N HIS A 141 5.01 -11.73 10.74
CA HIS A 141 5.13 -10.58 11.64
C HIS A 141 4.98 -11.02 13.11
N ARG A 142 3.90 -11.74 13.41
CA ARG A 142 3.61 -12.24 14.76
C ARG A 142 4.62 -13.26 15.25
N GLN A 143 5.02 -14.19 14.39
CA GLN A 143 6.04 -15.22 14.72
C GLN A 143 7.36 -14.60 15.16
N ARG A 144 7.72 -13.44 14.56
CA ARG A 144 8.96 -12.73 14.85
C ARG A 144 8.85 -11.72 15.99
N GLY A 145 7.66 -11.46 16.49
CA GLY A 145 7.41 -10.38 17.46
C GLY A 145 7.86 -9.02 16.91
N ALA A 146 7.71 -8.82 15.59
CA ALA A 146 8.18 -7.63 14.91
C ALA A 146 7.37 -6.40 15.34
N ALA A 147 8.02 -5.24 15.46
CA ALA A 147 7.30 -3.98 15.59
C ALA A 147 6.77 -3.50 14.23
N LEU A 148 7.52 -3.79 13.17
CA LEU A 148 7.21 -3.41 11.79
C LEU A 148 7.69 -4.49 10.83
N SER A 149 6.85 -4.89 9.90
CA SER A 149 7.17 -5.81 8.80
C SER A 149 6.78 -5.20 7.47
N MET A 150 7.52 -5.51 6.41
CA MET A 150 7.24 -5.06 5.05
C MET A 150 7.21 -6.22 4.07
N ALA A 151 6.29 -6.16 3.11
CA ALA A 151 6.33 -7.03 1.96
C ALA A 151 7.39 -6.53 0.96
N LEU A 152 8.27 -7.42 0.54
CA LEU A 152 9.33 -7.14 -0.41
C LEU A 152 8.99 -7.76 -1.76
N LYS A 153 9.08 -6.96 -2.83
CA LYS A 153 8.91 -7.45 -4.19
C LYS A 153 10.26 -7.83 -4.81
N PRO A 154 10.51 -9.11 -5.12
CA PRO A 154 11.65 -9.51 -5.95
C PRO A 154 11.49 -8.95 -7.37
N MET A 155 12.54 -8.34 -7.90
CA MET A 155 12.57 -7.75 -9.23
C MET A 155 13.87 -8.08 -9.95
N GLU A 156 13.80 -8.06 -11.29
CA GLU A 156 14.94 -8.25 -12.18
C GLU A 156 15.07 -7.07 -13.16
N HIS A 157 16.31 -6.70 -13.50
CA HIS A 157 16.65 -5.68 -14.50
C HIS A 157 15.91 -4.34 -14.30
N PHE A 158 16.08 -3.72 -13.14
CA PHE A 158 15.42 -2.46 -12.78
C PHE A 158 16.43 -1.40 -12.31
N ASP A 159 16.05 -0.13 -12.38
CA ASP A 159 16.87 1.04 -12.01
C ASP A 159 16.10 2.12 -11.23
N ARG A 160 14.77 1.93 -11.04
CA ARG A 160 13.89 2.97 -10.50
C ARG A 160 13.61 2.88 -9.01
N TYR A 161 13.96 1.76 -8.40
CA TYR A 161 13.70 1.48 -7.00
C TYR A 161 15.01 1.26 -6.24
N GLY A 162 15.04 1.72 -4.98
CA GLY A 162 16.07 1.29 -4.05
C GLY A 162 15.85 -0.17 -3.65
N THR A 163 16.93 -0.87 -3.34
CA THR A 163 16.84 -2.27 -2.89
C THR A 163 16.87 -2.37 -1.37
N VAL A 164 16.25 -3.44 -0.87
CA VAL A 164 16.24 -3.80 0.55
C VAL A 164 16.99 -5.10 0.72
N THR A 165 17.96 -5.13 1.63
CA THR A 165 18.70 -6.36 1.99
C THR A 165 18.19 -6.89 3.32
N THR A 166 18.01 -8.21 3.40
CA THR A 166 17.65 -8.91 4.63
C THR A 166 18.70 -9.96 4.98
N ASP A 167 18.80 -10.31 6.27
CA ASP A 167 19.57 -11.47 6.72
C ASP A 167 18.79 -12.79 6.52
N GLY A 168 19.39 -13.90 6.95
CA GLY A 168 18.79 -15.24 6.85
C GLY A 168 17.51 -15.42 7.68
N GLU A 169 17.24 -14.52 8.63
CA GLU A 169 16.03 -14.52 9.44
C GLU A 169 14.97 -13.51 8.94
N GLY A 170 15.29 -12.78 7.86
CA GLY A 170 14.43 -11.79 7.26
C GLY A 170 14.49 -10.41 7.93
N ARG A 171 15.44 -10.15 8.86
CA ARG A 171 15.64 -8.79 9.39
C ARG A 171 16.19 -7.90 8.30
N VAL A 172 15.67 -6.70 8.17
CA VAL A 172 16.20 -5.71 7.24
C VAL A 172 17.54 -5.20 7.75
N THR A 173 18.59 -5.36 6.93
CA THR A 173 19.96 -4.98 7.24
C THR A 173 20.43 -3.75 6.50
N ALA A 174 19.83 -3.43 5.35
CA ALA A 174 20.15 -2.23 4.59
C ALA A 174 19.04 -1.81 3.63
N PHE A 175 18.94 -0.49 3.42
CA PHE A 175 18.30 0.12 2.26
C PHE A 175 19.38 0.72 1.36
N HIS A 176 19.26 0.51 0.07
CA HIS A 176 20.20 1.01 -0.92
C HIS A 176 19.54 2.00 -1.86
N GLU A 177 20.30 3.00 -2.25
CA GLU A 177 19.85 4.00 -3.21
C GLU A 177 19.49 3.38 -4.58
N LYS A 178 18.66 4.10 -5.33
CA LYS A 178 18.25 3.73 -6.68
C LYS A 178 19.46 3.62 -7.60
N ARG A 179 19.62 2.48 -8.21
CA ARG A 179 20.64 2.17 -9.22
C ARG A 179 20.19 1.02 -10.08
N PHE A 180 20.84 0.81 -11.21
CA PHE A 180 20.59 -0.39 -12.00
C PHE A 180 20.98 -1.65 -11.21
N CYS A 181 20.03 -2.59 -11.13
CA CYS A 181 20.20 -3.89 -10.47
C CYS A 181 19.73 -5.00 -11.41
N THR A 182 20.56 -6.04 -11.55
CA THR A 182 20.17 -7.24 -12.30
C THR A 182 19.14 -8.07 -11.56
N GLN A 183 19.26 -8.13 -10.23
CA GLN A 183 18.33 -8.78 -9.33
C GLN A 183 18.33 -8.05 -7.98
N GLY A 184 17.19 -8.02 -7.29
CA GLY A 184 17.07 -7.47 -5.95
C GLY A 184 15.64 -7.50 -5.44
N THR A 185 15.48 -7.20 -4.16
CA THR A 185 14.16 -6.99 -3.56
C THR A 185 13.94 -5.52 -3.31
N ILE A 186 12.75 -5.04 -3.60
CA ILE A 186 12.34 -3.65 -3.36
C ILE A 186 11.26 -3.58 -2.28
N ASN A 187 11.10 -2.42 -1.68
CA ASN A 187 9.96 -2.13 -0.80
C ASN A 187 8.67 -2.13 -1.62
N GLY A 188 7.74 -3.05 -1.30
CA GLY A 188 6.48 -3.22 -2.01
C GLY A 188 5.38 -2.25 -1.60
N GLY A 189 5.60 -1.36 -0.62
CA GLY A 189 4.61 -0.39 -0.16
C GLY A 189 3.46 -1.02 0.65
N VAL A 190 3.67 -2.20 1.21
CA VAL A 190 2.72 -2.93 2.07
C VAL A 190 3.42 -3.29 3.37
N TYR A 191 2.82 -2.91 4.51
CA TYR A 191 3.44 -3.08 5.82
C TYR A 191 2.44 -3.57 6.86
N ILE A 192 2.94 -4.31 7.87
CA ILE A 192 2.23 -4.57 9.12
C ILE A 192 2.97 -3.84 10.25
N LEU A 193 2.23 -3.04 10.99
CA LEU A 193 2.74 -2.24 12.09
C LEU A 193 1.98 -2.57 13.36
N GLN A 194 2.69 -2.79 14.47
CA GLN A 194 2.05 -2.83 15.78
C GLN A 194 1.54 -1.42 16.16
N THR A 195 0.29 -1.30 16.57
CA THR A 195 -0.33 0.00 16.88
C THR A 195 0.26 0.64 18.14
N HIS A 196 0.60 -0.18 19.13
CA HIS A 196 1.24 0.26 20.37
C HIS A 196 2.76 0.06 20.27
N ASN A 197 3.47 1.04 19.75
CA ASN A 197 4.91 1.02 19.56
C ASN A 197 5.52 2.40 19.84
N SER A 198 6.84 2.44 20.04
CA SER A 198 7.61 3.67 20.26
C SER A 198 8.27 4.22 18.98
N LEU A 199 7.96 3.68 17.80
CA LEU A 199 8.63 4.05 16.55
C LEU A 199 8.41 5.52 16.18
N PHE A 200 7.28 6.09 16.61
CA PHE A 200 6.91 7.47 16.32
C PHE A 200 7.24 8.46 17.45
N ASP A 201 7.87 7.99 18.54
CA ASP A 201 8.22 8.85 19.66
C ASP A 201 9.30 9.86 19.23
N GLY A 202 9.10 11.12 19.60
CA GLY A 202 10.02 12.20 19.27
C GLY A 202 10.08 12.58 17.78
N THR A 203 9.27 11.98 16.91
CA THR A 203 9.19 12.39 15.50
C THR A 203 8.49 13.76 15.37
N PRO A 204 8.90 14.60 14.40
CA PRO A 204 8.19 15.85 14.10
C PRO A 204 6.78 15.57 13.57
N ALA A 205 5.97 16.63 13.36
CA ALA A 205 4.66 16.49 12.76
C ALA A 205 4.74 16.06 11.28
N ARG A 206 5.72 16.61 10.55
CA ARG A 206 5.94 16.33 9.12
C ARG A 206 7.26 15.59 8.91
N PHE A 207 7.18 14.36 8.38
CA PHE A 207 8.36 13.52 8.11
C PHE A 207 8.05 12.39 7.11
N SER A 208 9.11 11.78 6.54
CA SER A 208 9.02 10.61 5.68
C SER A 208 9.01 9.33 6.53
N PHE A 209 8.10 8.42 6.21
CA PHE A 209 8.05 7.08 6.83
C PHE A 209 9.31 6.28 6.49
N GLU A 210 9.78 6.41 5.27
CA GLU A 210 10.95 5.70 4.76
C GLU A 210 12.22 6.10 5.53
N THR A 211 12.52 7.40 5.60
CA THR A 211 13.78 7.88 6.20
C THR A 211 13.73 7.92 7.72
N GLU A 212 12.62 8.36 8.32
CA GLU A 212 12.54 8.55 9.77
C GLU A 212 12.14 7.28 10.51
N ILE A 213 11.43 6.36 9.86
CA ILE A 213 11.01 5.11 10.51
C ILE A 213 11.81 3.92 9.92
N LEU A 214 11.65 3.59 8.63
CA LEU A 214 12.22 2.37 8.08
C LEU A 214 13.75 2.34 8.19
N GLU A 215 14.44 3.38 7.70
CA GLU A 215 15.91 3.43 7.69
C GLU A 215 16.48 3.47 9.12
N LYS A 216 15.83 4.17 10.06
CA LYS A 216 16.28 4.21 11.46
C LYS A 216 16.09 2.89 12.21
N GLN A 217 15.23 1.99 11.74
CA GLN A 217 15.05 0.67 12.32
C GLN A 217 16.06 -0.37 11.80
N VAL A 218 16.84 -0.03 10.78
CA VAL A 218 17.94 -0.89 10.32
C VAL A 218 18.93 -1.10 11.46
N GLY A 219 19.23 -2.36 11.75
CA GLY A 219 20.13 -2.74 12.85
C GLY A 219 19.49 -2.82 14.24
N ASN A 220 18.27 -2.29 14.44
CA ASN A 220 17.57 -2.38 15.74
C ASN A 220 16.86 -3.73 15.95
N GLY A 221 16.83 -4.60 14.94
CA GLY A 221 16.26 -5.94 15.02
C GLY A 221 14.72 -6.01 15.00
N ASN A 222 14.02 -4.90 14.85
CA ASN A 222 12.56 -4.80 14.93
C ASN A 222 11.86 -4.64 13.58
N LEU A 223 12.62 -4.52 12.48
CA LEU A 223 12.13 -4.38 11.11
C LEU A 223 12.42 -5.64 10.32
N PHE A 224 11.38 -6.26 9.76
CA PHE A 224 11.49 -7.47 8.96
C PHE A 224 10.93 -7.27 7.56
N GLY A 225 11.56 -7.92 6.57
CA GLY A 225 11.15 -7.94 5.18
C GLY A 225 10.79 -9.37 4.76
N PHE A 226 9.66 -9.51 4.07
CA PHE A 226 9.14 -10.80 3.59
C PHE A 226 8.97 -10.75 2.08
N PRO A 227 9.78 -11.50 1.30
CA PRO A 227 9.65 -11.56 -0.14
C PRO A 227 8.31 -12.20 -0.56
N ASP A 228 7.61 -11.56 -1.49
CA ASP A 228 6.42 -12.09 -2.15
C ASP A 228 6.47 -11.83 -3.66
N ASN A 229 6.08 -12.84 -4.45
CA ASN A 229 6.10 -12.79 -5.91
C ASN A 229 4.79 -12.29 -6.54
N GLY A 230 3.82 -11.83 -5.74
CA GLY A 230 2.54 -11.28 -6.20
C GLY A 230 2.72 -10.20 -7.27
N TYR A 231 1.65 -9.94 -8.03
CA TYR A 231 1.65 -8.85 -9.00
C TYR A 231 1.97 -7.51 -8.34
N PHE A 232 2.80 -6.70 -8.99
CA PHE A 232 3.22 -5.40 -8.48
C PHE A 232 3.12 -4.35 -9.58
N ILE A 233 2.51 -3.21 -9.26
CA ILE A 233 2.49 -2.02 -10.10
C ILE A 233 2.44 -0.75 -9.24
N ASP A 234 3.30 0.22 -9.56
CA ASP A 234 3.29 1.58 -9.00
C ASP A 234 2.92 2.55 -10.12
N ILE A 235 1.78 3.21 -10.00
CA ILE A 235 1.29 4.17 -11.01
C ILE A 235 1.95 5.56 -10.90
N GLY A 236 3.11 5.65 -10.25
CA GLY A 236 3.83 6.90 -10.00
C GLY A 236 4.35 7.64 -11.22
N ILE A 237 4.43 6.98 -12.36
CA ILE A 237 4.92 7.57 -13.62
C ILE A 237 4.03 7.16 -14.80
N PRO A 238 4.02 7.97 -15.90
CA PRO A 238 3.15 7.72 -17.06
C PRO A 238 3.31 6.35 -17.71
N SER A 239 4.53 5.80 -17.81
CA SER A 239 4.76 4.48 -18.40
C SER A 239 4.11 3.35 -17.63
N ASP A 240 4.18 3.40 -16.29
CA ASP A 240 3.59 2.38 -15.44
C ASP A 240 2.08 2.54 -15.32
N TYR A 241 1.60 3.78 -15.36
CA TYR A 241 0.18 4.06 -15.47
C TYR A 241 -0.40 3.45 -16.76
N ALA A 242 0.25 3.63 -17.91
CA ALA A 242 -0.17 3.02 -19.18
C ALA A 242 -0.09 1.48 -19.12
N LYS A 243 0.92 0.93 -18.41
CA LYS A 243 1.02 -0.51 -18.16
C LYS A 243 -0.16 -1.00 -17.29
N ALA A 244 -0.50 -0.28 -16.20
CA ALA A 244 -1.62 -0.61 -15.34
C ALA A 244 -2.94 -0.65 -16.13
N GLU A 245 -3.18 0.30 -17.05
CA GLU A 245 -4.34 0.30 -17.94
C GLU A 245 -4.47 -1.00 -18.74
N THR A 246 -3.36 -1.49 -19.28
CA THR A 246 -3.34 -2.74 -20.06
C THR A 246 -3.51 -3.97 -19.16
N ASP A 247 -2.74 -4.03 -18.09
CA ASP A 247 -2.71 -5.16 -17.18
C ASP A 247 -4.09 -5.35 -16.51
N PHE A 248 -4.71 -4.27 -16.03
CA PHE A 248 -5.99 -4.34 -15.33
C PHE A 248 -7.14 -4.71 -16.25
N LYS A 249 -7.14 -4.26 -17.50
CA LYS A 249 -8.09 -4.73 -18.51
C LYS A 249 -8.01 -6.25 -18.70
N ASN A 250 -6.80 -6.79 -18.76
CA ASN A 250 -6.59 -8.22 -18.93
C ASN A 250 -6.94 -9.04 -17.67
N MET A 251 -6.55 -8.54 -16.50
CA MET A 251 -6.72 -9.23 -15.22
C MET A 251 -8.16 -9.23 -14.72
N PHE A 252 -8.85 -8.10 -14.87
CA PHE A 252 -10.13 -7.88 -14.22
C PHE A 252 -11.32 -8.00 -15.16
N TYR A 253 -11.12 -7.76 -16.44
CA TYR A 253 -12.23 -7.81 -17.40
C TYR A 253 -12.12 -8.96 -18.40
N GLY A 254 -10.98 -9.67 -18.46
CA GLY A 254 -10.75 -10.79 -19.35
C GLY A 254 -10.91 -10.45 -20.83
N THR A 255 -9.99 -10.82 -21.70
CA THR A 255 -10.30 -10.90 -23.14
C THR A 255 -11.34 -12.00 -23.33
N THR A 256 -12.60 -11.62 -23.53
CA THR A 256 -13.59 -12.52 -24.12
C THR A 256 -13.03 -12.93 -25.50
N ARG A 257 -12.47 -14.14 -25.58
CA ARG A 257 -12.30 -14.85 -26.85
C ARG A 257 -13.57 -15.63 -27.15
#